data_aed73721a2935b2cf79344c1da3a407b
#
_entry.id   aed73721a2935b2cf79344c1da3a407b
#
_cell.length_a   1.000
_cell.length_b   1.000
_cell.length_c   1.000
_cell.angle_alpha   90.00
_cell.angle_beta   90.00
_cell.angle_gamma   90.00
#
_symmetry.space_group_name_H-M   'P 1'
#
loop_
_entity.id
_entity.type
_entity.pdbx_description
1 polymer ?
#
loop_
_entity_poly.entity_id
_entity_poly.type
_entity_poly.pdbx_seq_one_letter_code
_entity_poly.pdbx_strand_id
1 'polypeptide(L)' 'MARECNIDARGKFVRLVGGSISLAMGLIGAIILILGVLPTNFITIGSVVGMLGGGALGIYEGRSGWCVARAMGIWTPI' A
#
# COMPACT_ATOMS: atom_id res chain seq x y z
N MET A 1 -16.20 -0.41 14.29
CA MET A 1 -15.60 0.91 14.06
C MET A 1 -16.21 1.53 12.82
N ALA A 2 -16.76 2.71 12.97
CA ALA A 2 -17.37 3.39 11.83
C ALA A 2 -16.28 3.86 10.88
N ARG A 3 -16.42 3.53 9.61
CA ARG A 3 -15.51 4.00 8.58
C ARG A 3 -16.18 5.13 7.82
N GLU A 4 -15.74 6.33 8.13
CA GLU A 4 -16.22 7.49 7.42
C GLU A 4 -15.38 7.67 6.15
N CYS A 5 -16.06 8.10 5.09
CA CYS A 5 -15.38 8.35 3.83
C CYS A 5 -14.63 9.68 3.96
N ASN A 6 -13.39 9.62 4.40
CA ASN A 6 -12.57 10.81 4.62
C ASN A 6 -11.63 11.11 3.46
N ILE A 7 -11.77 10.39 2.35
CA ILE A 7 -11.00 10.59 1.13
C ILE A 7 -11.98 10.87 0.01
N ASP A 8 -11.69 11.87 -0.84
CA ASP A 8 -12.53 12.17 -1.98
C ASP A 8 -12.31 11.15 -3.11
N ALA A 9 -13.09 11.27 -4.20
CA ALA A 9 -13.00 10.32 -5.32
C ALA A 9 -11.61 10.30 -5.95
N ARG A 10 -10.94 11.44 -6.03
CA ARG A 10 -9.59 11.53 -6.57
C ARG A 10 -8.58 10.82 -5.67
N GLY A 11 -8.72 11.03 -4.36
CA GLY A 11 -7.86 10.35 -3.40
C GLY A 11 -8.06 8.84 -3.41
N LYS A 12 -9.30 8.37 -3.53
CA LYS A 12 -9.59 6.95 -3.66
C LYS A 12 -8.92 6.36 -4.89
N PHE A 13 -9.01 7.04 -6.01
CA PHE A 13 -8.42 6.56 -7.26
C PHE A 13 -6.90 6.45 -7.14
N VAL A 14 -6.26 7.50 -6.62
CA VAL A 14 -4.80 7.51 -6.45
C VAL A 14 -4.34 6.38 -5.53
N ARG A 15 -5.03 6.18 -4.41
CA ARG A 15 -4.67 5.14 -3.47
C ARG A 15 -4.90 3.74 -4.04
N LEU A 16 -5.99 3.56 -4.78
CA LEU A 16 -6.30 2.26 -5.38
C LEU A 16 -5.25 1.89 -6.44
N VAL A 17 -4.94 2.81 -7.34
CA VAL A 17 -3.97 2.59 -8.40
C VAL A 17 -2.57 2.41 -7.81
N GLY A 18 -2.16 3.32 -6.91
CA GLY A 18 -0.85 3.24 -6.28
C GLY A 18 -0.69 1.96 -5.46
N GLY A 19 -1.72 1.59 -4.70
CA GLY A 19 -1.70 0.36 -3.92
C GLY A 19 -1.62 -0.88 -4.79
N SER A 20 -2.35 -0.88 -5.90
CA SER A 20 -2.31 -2.01 -6.84
C SER A 20 -0.94 -2.17 -7.47
N ILE A 21 -0.32 -1.09 -7.89
CA ILE A 21 1.03 -1.10 -8.46
C ILE A 21 2.03 -1.58 -7.42
N SER A 22 1.96 -1.04 -6.21
CA SER A 22 2.87 -1.41 -5.13
C SER A 22 2.73 -2.90 -4.78
N LEU A 23 1.50 -3.40 -4.72
CA LEU A 23 1.25 -4.82 -4.44
C LEU A 23 1.84 -5.71 -5.54
N ALA A 24 1.62 -5.33 -6.80
CA ALA A 24 2.16 -6.09 -7.93
C ALA A 24 3.69 -6.13 -7.89
N MET A 25 4.32 -5.00 -7.63
CA MET A 25 5.78 -4.94 -7.53
C MET A 25 6.29 -5.73 -6.33
N GLY A 26 5.58 -5.71 -5.23
CA GLY A 26 5.92 -6.51 -4.06
C GLY A 26 5.84 -8.00 -4.33
N LEU A 27 4.81 -8.43 -5.06
CA LEU A 27 4.68 -9.84 -5.46
C LEU A 27 5.81 -10.28 -6.38
N ILE A 28 6.16 -9.44 -7.36
CA ILE A 28 7.29 -9.72 -8.25
C ILE A 28 8.58 -9.80 -7.44
N GLY A 29 8.80 -8.86 -6.54
CA GLY A 29 9.98 -8.88 -5.66
C GLY A 29 10.04 -10.12 -4.79
N ALA A 30 8.90 -10.57 -4.27
CA ALA A 30 8.85 -11.79 -3.46
C ALA A 30 9.22 -13.02 -4.28
N ILE A 31 8.74 -13.11 -5.52
CA ILE A 31 9.07 -14.22 -6.41
C ILE A 31 10.58 -14.23 -6.71
N ILE A 32 11.13 -13.07 -7.04
CA ILE A 32 12.57 -12.94 -7.32
C ILE A 32 13.39 -13.34 -6.10
N LEU A 33 12.94 -12.95 -4.91
CA LEU A 33 13.61 -13.29 -3.67
C LEU A 33 13.61 -14.82 -3.42
N ILE A 34 12.47 -15.45 -3.66
CA ILE A 34 12.31 -16.89 -3.49
C ILE A 34 13.21 -17.66 -4.48
N LEU A 35 13.33 -17.13 -5.71
CA LEU A 35 14.20 -17.74 -6.73
C LEU A 35 15.68 -17.56 -6.44
N GLY A 36 16.03 -16.77 -5.43
CA GLY A 36 17.42 -16.58 -5.04
C GLY A 36 18.20 -15.59 -5.89
N VAL A 37 17.50 -14.80 -6.71
CA VAL A 37 18.15 -13.79 -7.56
C VAL A 37 18.61 -12.59 -6.73
N LEU A 38 17.85 -12.24 -5.69
CA LEU A 38 18.17 -11.14 -4.80
C LEU A 38 18.79 -11.64 -3.49
N PRO A 39 19.67 -10.86 -2.88
CA PRO A 39 20.24 -11.25 -1.57
C PRO A 39 19.13 -11.19 -0.50
N THR A 40 19.13 -12.21 0.35
CA THR A 40 18.16 -12.33 1.44
C THR A 40 18.71 -11.59 2.66
N ASN A 41 18.53 -10.29 2.73
CA ASN A 41 18.97 -9.48 3.86
C ASN A 41 17.79 -8.66 4.40
N PHE A 42 18.04 -7.99 5.52
CA PHE A 42 17.02 -7.21 6.20
C PHE A 42 16.39 -6.14 5.28
N ILE A 43 17.21 -5.47 4.49
CA ILE A 43 16.75 -4.39 3.62
C ILE A 43 15.85 -4.94 2.52
N THR A 44 16.27 -6.01 1.87
CA THR A 44 15.51 -6.62 0.78
C THR A 44 14.18 -7.17 1.27
N ILE A 45 14.21 -7.93 2.36
CA ILE A 45 12.99 -8.51 2.95
C ILE A 45 12.06 -7.41 3.41
N GLY A 46 12.59 -6.39 4.10
CA GLY A 46 11.80 -5.27 4.57
C GLY A 46 11.14 -4.49 3.45
N SER A 47 11.86 -4.29 2.34
CA SER A 47 11.32 -3.61 1.16
C SER A 47 10.14 -4.38 0.55
N VAL A 48 10.30 -5.69 0.38
CA VAL A 48 9.24 -6.52 -0.20
C VAL A 48 8.02 -6.54 0.72
N VAL A 49 8.22 -6.75 2.01
CA VAL A 49 7.13 -6.76 2.99
C VAL A 49 6.43 -5.40 3.02
N GLY A 50 7.19 -4.32 2.97
CA GLY A 50 6.64 -2.96 2.93
C GLY A 50 5.79 -2.71 1.70
N MET A 51 6.24 -3.18 0.54
CA MET A 51 5.48 -3.04 -0.71
C MET A 51 4.18 -3.84 -0.66
N LEU A 52 4.23 -5.06 -0.15
CA LEU A 52 3.04 -5.91 -0.04
C LEU A 52 2.05 -5.31 0.95
N GLY A 53 2.52 -4.93 2.14
CA GLY A 53 1.67 -4.37 3.17
C GLY A 53 1.12 -3.01 2.78
N GLY A 54 1.97 -2.13 2.26
CA GLY A 54 1.56 -0.80 1.81
C GLY A 54 0.60 -0.86 0.63
N GLY A 55 0.84 -1.80 -0.30
CA GLY A 55 -0.04 -2.00 -1.43
C GLY A 55 -1.43 -2.47 -1.00
N ALA A 56 -1.48 -3.45 -0.10
CA ALA A 56 -2.74 -3.96 0.42
C ALA A 56 -3.51 -2.86 1.18
N LEU A 57 -2.80 -2.09 2.00
CA LEU A 57 -3.42 -0.99 2.74
C LEU A 57 -3.93 0.09 1.79
N GLY A 58 -3.16 0.43 0.75
CA GLY A 58 -3.59 1.41 -0.26
C GLY A 58 -4.85 0.98 -0.99
N ILE A 59 -4.95 -0.28 -1.36
CA ILE A 59 -6.14 -0.83 -1.99
C ILE A 59 -7.33 -0.75 -1.03
N TYR A 60 -7.12 -1.12 0.23
CA TYR A 60 -8.16 -1.04 1.25
C TYR A 60 -8.66 0.41 1.40
N GLU A 61 -7.74 1.35 1.52
CA GLU A 61 -8.10 2.77 1.66
C GLU A 61 -8.81 3.29 0.42
N GLY A 62 -8.35 2.89 -0.76
CA GLY A 62 -8.96 3.30 -2.02
C GLY A 62 -10.37 2.76 -2.19
N ARG A 63 -10.62 1.54 -1.75
CA ARG A 63 -11.95 0.93 -1.87
C ARG A 63 -12.92 1.43 -0.81
N SER A 64 -12.43 1.59 0.43
CA SER A 64 -13.29 2.02 1.53
C SER A 64 -13.44 3.54 1.62
N GLY A 65 -12.53 4.29 0.99
CA GLY A 65 -12.52 5.74 1.09
C GLY A 65 -12.02 6.24 2.44
N TRP A 66 -11.30 5.43 3.17
CA TRP A 66 -10.83 5.75 4.50
C TRP A 66 -9.31 5.80 4.51
N CYS A 67 -8.75 6.80 5.14
CA CYS A 67 -7.31 6.97 5.27
C CYS A 67 -6.94 7.05 6.74
N VAL A 68 -5.99 6.21 7.16
CA VAL A 68 -5.53 6.18 8.54
C VAL A 68 -4.97 7.53 8.96
N ALA A 69 -4.17 8.16 8.09
CA ALA A 69 -3.58 9.47 8.41
C ALA A 69 -4.66 10.52 8.66
N ARG A 70 -5.68 10.58 7.83
CA ARG A 70 -6.78 11.53 8.02
C ARG A 70 -7.61 11.19 9.24
N ALA A 71 -7.79 9.92 9.52
CA ALA A 71 -8.52 9.47 10.71
C ALA A 71 -7.79 9.89 11.99
N MET A 72 -6.47 10.02 11.92
CA MET A 72 -5.65 10.48 13.04
C MET A 72 -5.55 12.00 13.11
N GLY A 73 -6.24 12.72 12.24
CA GLY A 73 -6.22 14.17 12.22
C GLY A 73 -5.12 14.79 11.37
N ILE A 74 -4.36 13.99 10.64
CA ILE A 74 -3.32 14.50 9.75
C ILE A 74 -3.95 14.87 8.41
N TRP A 75 -3.76 16.13 8.01
CA TRP A 75 -4.30 16.58 6.73
C TRP A 75 -3.43 16.09 5.57
N THR A 76 -4.06 15.62 4.52
CA THR A 76 -3.37 15.23 3.29
C THR A 76 -4.11 15.87 2.11
N PRO A 77 -3.38 16.28 1.05
CA PRO A 77 -4.01 16.91 -0.12
C PRO A 77 -4.77 15.94 -1.01
N ILE A 78 -4.58 14.65 -0.82
CA ILE A 78 -5.24 13.62 -1.64
C ILE A 78 -6.01 12.67 -0.76
#